data_449f17aaf8276c204c711274485945f8
#
_entry.id   449f17aaf8276c204c711274485945f8
#
_cell.length_a   1.000
_cell.length_b   1.000
_cell.length_c   1.000
_cell.angle_alpha   90.00
_cell.angle_beta   90.00
_cell.angle_gamma   90.00
#
_symmetry.space_group_name_H-M   'P 1'
#
loop_
_entity.id
_entity.type
_entity.pdbx_description
1 polymer ?
#
loop_
_entity_poly.entity_id
_entity_poly.type
_entity_poly.pdbx_seq_one_letter_code
_entity_poly.pdbx_strand_id
1 'polypeptide(L)'
;MKTDCSRADPFNLANPWLVAIHSPKESEAIMGRLVYLFASYAARHENGATCREGMRLLADTLHPHGVKITWIVGGESARIARDYLTRWHETHGDDIAVHLPSLTGAFKDKLALAAAEREMVLKALPWSNGTIAAGGHTDPEITAILEEAGFEGLWGFCWEQIDVDAITDRGCPWGFYYMDRTQRLRPAQGRGVIAMEWTARDLLKSYHSGNPCLYSTDPNDVGRGGLCSWEDIAYWEHLADHYVRNTRYNDYVFLLQHQEAHEMERELCQCYTEEDIRDASVMIGRFAAYLKDRASMMTLPEAATLYREQYAHTASSYMLWEDTPTKPYNPDYAWSTPVGPWPKTFLYYDRGAQMVFIEGKVEPVCIRNYARPYVYGEFFAEPDIPRTRLIHDTRFAWSRDIEIQVNSPRPMPYGLALWNDYSLYQIADAPGLVEGKIMPHELLFLRYELQSGDNRLRVKLQGK
;
A
#
# COMPACT_ATOMS: atom_id res chain seq x y z
N MET A 1 -8.06 -15.13 63.57
CA MET A 1 -7.32 -15.77 62.49
C MET A 1 -7.98 -15.34 61.17
N LYS A 2 -7.37 -14.38 60.51
CA LYS A 2 -7.78 -13.94 59.18
C LYS A 2 -6.70 -14.44 58.21
N THR A 3 -7.04 -15.35 57.35
CA THR A 3 -6.18 -15.86 56.27
C THR A 3 -6.39 -14.97 55.08
N ASP A 4 -5.33 -14.24 54.73
CA ASP A 4 -5.21 -13.39 53.57
C ASP A 4 -4.82 -14.30 52.38
N CYS A 5 -5.69 -14.40 51.36
CA CYS A 5 -5.42 -15.06 50.11
C CYS A 5 -5.26 -13.98 49.03
N SER A 6 -4.06 -13.45 48.89
CA SER A 6 -3.68 -12.67 47.74
C SER A 6 -3.60 -13.57 46.47
N ARG A 7 -4.57 -13.50 45.60
CA ARG A 7 -4.53 -14.12 44.26
C ARG A 7 -3.51 -13.37 43.42
N ALA A 8 -2.45 -14.03 43.05
CA ALA A 8 -1.54 -13.59 42.03
C ALA A 8 -2.30 -13.60 40.65
N ASP A 9 -2.23 -12.48 39.98
CA ASP A 9 -2.75 -12.29 38.64
C ASP A 9 -1.86 -13.06 37.63
N PRO A 10 -2.36 -14.06 36.88
CA PRO A 10 -1.55 -14.86 35.95
C PRO A 10 -1.27 -14.19 34.59
N PHE A 11 -1.66 -12.93 34.39
CA PHE A 11 -1.51 -12.25 33.09
C PHE A 11 -0.43 -11.17 33.04
N ASN A 12 0.39 -11.04 34.09
CA ASN A 12 1.51 -10.10 34.04
C ASN A 12 2.80 -10.80 33.56
N LEU A 13 2.76 -11.36 32.38
CA LEU A 13 3.94 -11.67 31.59
C LEU A 13 4.30 -10.43 30.79
N ALA A 14 5.08 -9.55 31.40
CA ALA A 14 5.79 -8.52 30.67
C ALA A 14 6.54 -9.21 29.53
N ASN A 15 6.14 -8.92 28.32
CA ASN A 15 6.71 -9.48 27.09
C ASN A 15 8.19 -9.04 27.03
N PRO A 16 9.19 -9.92 27.23
CA PRO A 16 10.59 -9.52 27.30
C PRO A 16 11.14 -9.00 25.96
N TRP A 17 10.35 -9.01 24.91
CA TRP A 17 10.72 -8.56 23.57
C TRP A 17 10.50 -7.06 23.31
N LEU A 18 9.85 -6.35 24.24
CA LEU A 18 9.60 -4.90 24.13
C LEU A 18 10.76 -4.01 24.61
N VAL A 19 11.84 -4.56 25.15
CA VAL A 19 12.92 -3.76 25.79
C VAL A 19 14.27 -3.83 25.04
N ALA A 20 14.38 -4.53 23.95
CA ALA A 20 15.66 -4.72 23.25
C ALA A 20 15.67 -4.19 21.81
N ILE A 21 15.16 -2.99 21.57
CA ILE A 21 15.45 -2.29 20.32
C ILE A 21 15.87 -0.88 20.70
N HIS A 22 17.14 -0.61 20.66
CA HIS A 22 17.75 0.66 20.29
C HIS A 22 19.21 0.69 20.70
N SER A 23 20.09 0.17 19.85
CA SER A 23 21.40 0.81 19.76
C SER A 23 21.27 2.02 18.85
N PRO A 24 21.90 3.16 19.13
CA PRO A 24 21.81 4.36 18.26
C PRO A 24 22.20 4.07 16.79
N LYS A 25 23.04 3.08 16.53
CA LYS A 25 23.44 2.66 15.18
C LYS A 25 22.38 1.87 14.42
N GLU A 26 21.49 1.16 15.12
CA GLU A 26 20.36 0.47 14.49
C GLU A 26 19.23 1.45 14.16
N SER A 27 19.01 2.48 14.98
CA SER A 27 18.02 3.51 14.69
C SER A 27 18.41 4.36 13.46
N GLU A 28 19.67 4.73 13.30
CA GLU A 28 20.16 5.44 12.11
C GLU A 28 20.05 4.62 10.82
N ALA A 29 20.29 3.30 10.89
CA ALA A 29 20.13 2.39 9.75
C ALA A 29 18.67 2.13 9.36
N ILE A 30 17.73 2.26 10.30
CA ILE A 30 16.29 2.09 10.08
C ILE A 30 15.66 3.36 9.51
N MET A 31 16.09 4.55 9.93
CA MET A 31 15.52 5.84 9.51
C MET A 31 15.60 6.10 7.99
N GLY A 32 16.55 5.49 7.28
CA GLY A 32 16.67 5.63 5.81
C GLY A 32 15.76 4.69 5.00
N ARG A 33 15.08 3.73 5.62
CA ARG A 33 14.33 2.67 4.92
C ARG A 33 12.82 2.87 4.89
N LEU A 34 12.25 3.57 5.87
CA LEU A 34 10.86 4.01 5.79
C LEU A 34 10.80 5.34 5.05
N VAL A 35 10.05 5.38 3.97
CA VAL A 35 9.80 6.58 3.18
C VAL A 35 8.34 6.98 3.36
N TYR A 36 8.11 8.17 3.89
CA TYR A 36 6.77 8.73 4.01
C TYR A 36 6.50 9.68 2.86
N LEU A 37 5.35 9.51 2.24
CA LEU A 37 4.89 10.22 1.06
C LEU A 37 3.50 10.79 1.32
N PHE A 38 3.34 12.08 1.10
CA PHE A 38 2.03 12.72 1.18
C PHE A 38 1.65 13.29 -0.18
N ALA A 39 0.48 12.91 -0.68
CA ALA A 39 -0.07 13.38 -1.94
C ALA A 39 -1.43 14.05 -1.73
N SER A 40 -1.71 15.11 -2.47
CA SER A 40 -2.97 15.84 -2.36
C SER A 40 -3.52 16.25 -3.72
N TYR A 41 -4.75 15.87 -3.98
CA TYR A 41 -5.48 16.36 -5.13
C TYR A 41 -5.78 17.85 -5.00
N ALA A 42 -5.19 18.63 -5.90
CA ALA A 42 -5.40 20.06 -6.05
C ALA A 42 -5.90 20.43 -7.47
N ALA A 43 -6.09 19.41 -8.30
CA ALA A 43 -6.43 19.55 -9.70
C ALA A 43 -7.87 19.92 -9.95
N ARG A 44 -8.74 19.82 -8.96
CA ARG A 44 -10.13 19.68 -9.27
C ARG A 44 -10.91 20.97 -9.28
N HIS A 45 -11.69 21.23 -10.36
CA HIS A 45 -13.12 21.14 -10.11
C HIS A 45 -13.93 21.08 -11.37
N GLU A 46 -15.11 20.48 -11.25
CA GLU A 46 -16.18 20.46 -12.24
C GLU A 46 -16.53 21.86 -12.76
N ASN A 47 -16.28 22.92 -11.99
CA ASN A 47 -16.45 24.31 -12.36
C ASN A 47 -15.13 25.05 -12.63
N GLY A 48 -13.98 24.37 -12.71
CA GLY A 48 -12.68 25.00 -12.95
C GLY A 48 -12.05 25.72 -11.74
N ALA A 49 -12.66 25.66 -10.56
CA ALA A 49 -12.07 26.25 -9.36
C ALA A 49 -10.89 25.42 -8.85
N THR A 50 -9.93 26.08 -8.21
CA THR A 50 -8.80 25.47 -7.53
C THR A 50 -8.99 25.61 -6.03
N CYS A 51 -8.78 24.53 -5.29
CA CYS A 51 -8.95 24.47 -3.84
C CYS A 51 -7.77 25.11 -3.09
N ARG A 52 -7.55 26.41 -3.28
CA ARG A 52 -6.37 27.13 -2.75
C ARG A 52 -6.36 27.21 -1.22
N GLU A 53 -7.51 27.35 -0.58
CA GLU A 53 -7.60 27.41 0.88
C GLU A 53 -7.35 26.02 1.50
N GLY A 54 -7.89 24.97 0.91
CA GLY A 54 -7.61 23.59 1.32
C GLY A 54 -6.13 23.23 1.14
N MET A 55 -5.53 23.63 0.00
CA MET A 55 -4.07 23.49 -0.20
C MET A 55 -3.29 24.23 0.89
N ARG A 56 -3.67 25.47 1.22
CA ARG A 56 -3.01 26.24 2.25
C ARG A 56 -3.13 25.58 3.62
N LEU A 57 -4.30 25.10 3.97
CA LEU A 57 -4.53 24.39 5.24
C LEU A 57 -3.64 23.14 5.37
N LEU A 58 -3.54 22.34 4.32
CA LEU A 58 -2.64 21.18 4.31
C LEU A 58 -1.18 21.57 4.40
N ALA A 59 -0.75 22.60 3.66
CA ALA A 59 0.61 23.11 3.72
C ALA A 59 0.96 23.63 5.12
N ASP A 60 0.08 24.44 5.73
CA ASP A 60 0.25 24.97 7.09
C ASP A 60 0.27 23.85 8.16
N THR A 61 -0.41 22.73 7.88
CA THR A 61 -0.43 21.53 8.76
C THR A 61 0.86 20.70 8.65
N LEU A 62 1.37 20.50 7.46
CA LEU A 62 2.41 19.51 7.17
C LEU A 62 3.84 20.09 7.13
N HIS A 63 4.04 21.26 6.58
CA HIS A 63 5.37 21.88 6.44
C HIS A 63 6.10 22.07 7.78
N PRO A 64 5.43 22.41 8.92
CA PRO A 64 6.09 22.50 10.22
C PRO A 64 6.77 21.21 10.68
N HIS A 65 6.32 20.09 10.14
CA HIS A 65 6.87 18.74 10.42
C HIS A 65 7.91 18.29 9.39
N GLY A 66 8.23 19.13 8.40
CA GLY A 66 9.20 18.81 7.34
C GLY A 66 8.66 17.89 6.26
N VAL A 67 7.35 17.70 6.19
CA VAL A 67 6.72 16.92 5.12
C VAL A 67 6.76 17.69 3.83
N LYS A 68 7.23 17.06 2.77
CA LYS A 68 7.14 17.55 1.39
C LYS A 68 5.85 17.01 0.77
N ILE A 69 5.06 17.90 0.20
CA ILE A 69 3.77 17.51 -0.40
C ILE A 69 3.92 17.33 -1.90
N THR A 70 3.36 16.25 -2.43
CA THR A 70 3.17 16.12 -3.87
C THR A 70 1.77 16.60 -4.23
N TRP A 71 1.69 17.75 -4.91
CA TRP A 71 0.43 18.32 -5.36
C TRP A 71 0.02 17.74 -6.71
N ILE A 72 -1.17 17.15 -6.77
CA ILE A 72 -1.70 16.57 -8.00
C ILE A 72 -2.48 17.65 -8.74
N VAL A 73 -1.96 18.11 -9.87
CA VAL A 73 -2.48 19.26 -10.63
C VAL A 73 -2.61 18.97 -12.11
N GLY A 74 -3.68 19.47 -12.71
CA GLY A 74 -3.80 19.58 -14.16
C GLY A 74 -3.25 20.94 -14.64
N GLY A 75 -3.16 21.14 -15.95
CA GLY A 75 -2.59 22.36 -16.53
C GLY A 75 -3.27 23.66 -16.08
N GLU A 76 -4.58 23.67 -15.95
CA GLU A 76 -5.33 24.84 -15.51
C GLU A 76 -5.14 25.12 -14.00
N SER A 77 -5.26 24.09 -13.15
CA SER A 77 -5.02 24.26 -11.71
C SER A 77 -3.57 24.62 -11.40
N ALA A 78 -2.59 24.08 -12.13
CA ALA A 78 -1.20 24.46 -12.05
C ALA A 78 -1.00 25.95 -12.37
N ARG A 79 -1.71 26.45 -13.37
CA ARG A 79 -1.68 27.89 -13.75
C ARG A 79 -2.31 28.77 -12.65
N ILE A 80 -3.43 28.36 -12.09
CA ILE A 80 -4.18 29.11 -11.06
C ILE A 80 -3.40 29.13 -9.73
N ALA A 81 -2.84 28.00 -9.31
CA ALA A 81 -2.13 27.86 -8.05
C ALA A 81 -0.60 28.07 -8.15
N ARG A 82 -0.12 28.59 -9.28
CA ARG A 82 1.31 28.75 -9.58
C ARG A 82 2.12 29.42 -8.48
N ASP A 83 1.57 30.49 -7.90
CA ASP A 83 2.21 31.27 -6.84
C ASP A 83 2.43 30.44 -5.56
N TYR A 84 1.46 29.61 -5.16
CA TYR A 84 1.56 28.71 -4.03
C TYR A 84 2.57 27.61 -4.31
N LEU A 85 2.37 26.88 -5.41
CA LEU A 85 3.19 25.74 -5.80
C LEU A 85 4.67 26.12 -5.94
N THR A 86 4.98 27.23 -6.62
CA THR A 86 6.36 27.69 -6.77
C THR A 86 6.97 28.06 -5.42
N ARG A 87 6.25 28.82 -4.59
CA ARG A 87 6.75 29.19 -3.27
C ARG A 87 7.02 27.96 -2.38
N TRP A 88 6.09 27.00 -2.34
CA TRP A 88 6.27 25.81 -1.51
C TRP A 88 7.37 24.89 -2.04
N HIS A 89 7.52 24.79 -3.35
CA HIS A 89 8.67 24.10 -3.95
C HIS A 89 9.99 24.72 -3.48
N GLU A 90 10.13 26.04 -3.57
CA GLU A 90 11.35 26.75 -3.20
C GLU A 90 11.64 26.72 -1.68
N THR A 91 10.61 26.69 -0.84
CA THR A 91 10.76 26.82 0.62
C THR A 91 10.69 25.49 1.37
N HIS A 92 9.97 24.50 0.83
CA HIS A 92 9.72 23.22 1.50
C HIS A 92 10.11 22.00 0.67
N GLY A 93 10.40 22.17 -0.62
CA GLY A 93 10.75 21.09 -1.52
C GLY A 93 9.54 20.31 -2.01
N ASP A 94 8.35 20.89 -2.00
CA ASP A 94 7.16 20.31 -2.60
C ASP A 94 7.36 20.05 -4.09
N ASP A 95 6.66 19.07 -4.63
CA ASP A 95 6.67 18.75 -6.05
C ASP A 95 5.24 18.52 -6.57
N ILE A 96 5.11 18.12 -7.81
CA ILE A 96 3.80 17.85 -8.43
C ILE A 96 3.71 16.48 -9.05
N ALA A 97 2.48 15.99 -9.16
CA ALA A 97 2.08 14.96 -10.12
C ALA A 97 1.06 15.54 -11.10
N VAL A 98 1.12 15.10 -12.34
CA VAL A 98 0.24 15.58 -13.41
C VAL A 98 -1.08 14.83 -13.38
N HIS A 99 -2.17 15.53 -13.09
CA HIS A 99 -3.50 14.95 -13.18
C HIS A 99 -3.90 14.77 -14.64
N LEU A 100 -4.09 13.53 -15.06
CA LEU A 100 -4.49 13.21 -16.42
C LEU A 100 -5.98 13.52 -16.62
N PRO A 101 -6.35 14.07 -17.78
CA PRO A 101 -7.75 14.19 -18.17
C PRO A 101 -8.34 12.79 -18.46
N SER A 102 -9.64 12.71 -18.65
CA SER A 102 -10.28 11.49 -19.14
C SER A 102 -9.68 11.06 -20.46
N LEU A 103 -9.01 9.91 -20.49
CA LEU A 103 -8.36 9.38 -21.68
C LEU A 103 -9.41 8.69 -22.55
N THR A 104 -9.78 9.32 -23.66
CA THR A 104 -10.81 8.82 -24.57
C THR A 104 -10.30 8.72 -26.00
N GLY A 105 -10.93 7.86 -26.80
CA GLY A 105 -10.57 7.66 -28.20
C GLY A 105 -9.57 6.52 -28.43
N ALA A 106 -8.92 6.52 -29.58
CA ALA A 106 -7.88 5.55 -29.91
C ALA A 106 -6.59 5.85 -29.15
N PHE A 107 -5.68 4.88 -29.08
CA PHE A 107 -4.39 5.01 -28.38
C PHE A 107 -3.66 6.34 -28.67
N LYS A 108 -3.56 6.71 -29.95
CA LYS A 108 -2.91 7.97 -30.36
C LYS A 108 -3.57 9.22 -29.79
N ASP A 109 -4.91 9.18 -29.60
CA ASP A 109 -5.67 10.32 -29.10
C ASP A 109 -5.47 10.43 -27.57
N LYS A 110 -5.49 9.30 -26.87
CA LYS A 110 -5.18 9.20 -25.45
C LYS A 110 -3.74 9.65 -25.14
N LEU A 111 -2.78 9.20 -25.94
CA LEU A 111 -1.38 9.64 -25.84
C LEU A 111 -1.24 11.15 -26.04
N ALA A 112 -1.91 11.70 -27.05
CA ALA A 112 -1.89 13.13 -27.29
C ALA A 112 -2.48 13.93 -26.13
N LEU A 113 -3.58 13.45 -25.54
CA LEU A 113 -4.19 14.08 -24.35
C LEU A 113 -3.23 14.07 -23.15
N ALA A 114 -2.61 12.93 -22.85
CA ALA A 114 -1.67 12.82 -21.73
C ALA A 114 -0.43 13.70 -21.93
N ALA A 115 0.14 13.71 -23.13
CA ALA A 115 1.29 14.54 -23.46
C ALA A 115 0.97 16.04 -23.41
N ALA A 116 -0.19 16.45 -23.93
CA ALA A 116 -0.64 17.84 -23.90
C ALA A 116 -0.86 18.34 -22.46
N GLU A 117 -1.46 17.53 -21.60
CA GLU A 117 -1.67 17.89 -20.21
C GLU A 117 -0.35 18.08 -19.48
N ARG A 118 0.60 17.14 -19.67
CA ARG A 118 1.94 17.27 -19.14
C ARG A 118 2.63 18.55 -19.61
N GLU A 119 2.56 18.86 -20.89
CA GLU A 119 3.15 20.08 -21.45
C GLU A 119 2.54 21.34 -20.83
N MET A 120 1.21 21.38 -20.64
CA MET A 120 0.55 22.52 -19.99
C MET A 120 1.03 22.72 -18.55
N VAL A 121 1.16 21.63 -17.79
CA VAL A 121 1.69 21.68 -16.42
C VAL A 121 3.14 22.19 -16.41
N LEU A 122 4.01 21.64 -17.24
CA LEU A 122 5.41 22.07 -17.34
C LEU A 122 5.56 23.53 -17.78
N LYS A 123 4.67 24.01 -18.65
CA LYS A 123 4.62 25.42 -19.03
C LYS A 123 4.23 26.34 -17.87
N ALA A 124 3.30 25.89 -17.03
CA ALA A 124 2.90 26.63 -15.83
C ALA A 124 3.96 26.58 -14.72
N LEU A 125 4.61 25.43 -14.55
CA LEU A 125 5.55 25.12 -13.48
C LEU A 125 6.88 24.59 -14.07
N PRO A 126 7.72 25.46 -14.64
CA PRO A 126 8.92 25.05 -15.38
C PRO A 126 10.04 24.46 -14.50
N TRP A 127 9.92 24.55 -13.20
CA TRP A 127 10.82 23.91 -12.24
C TRP A 127 10.53 22.42 -12.04
N SER A 128 9.32 21.95 -12.38
CA SER A 128 8.93 20.54 -12.25
C SER A 128 9.40 19.71 -13.43
N ASN A 129 9.67 18.42 -13.18
CA ASN A 129 9.96 17.46 -14.24
C ASN A 129 8.70 16.80 -14.82
N GLY A 130 7.56 16.87 -14.11
CA GLY A 130 6.30 16.29 -14.50
C GLY A 130 6.40 14.79 -14.82
N THR A 131 7.14 14.03 -13.99
CA THR A 131 7.43 12.62 -14.26
C THR A 131 6.40 11.67 -13.69
N ILE A 132 5.57 12.14 -12.76
CA ILE A 132 4.51 11.34 -12.15
C ILE A 132 3.16 11.76 -12.70
N ALA A 133 2.36 10.77 -13.11
CA ALA A 133 0.96 10.93 -13.48
C ALA A 133 0.03 10.55 -12.31
N ALA A 134 -1.18 11.07 -12.32
CA ALA A 134 -2.29 10.65 -11.47
C ALA A 134 -3.57 10.58 -12.31
N GLY A 135 -4.40 9.57 -12.08
CA GLY A 135 -5.60 9.31 -12.90
C GLY A 135 -5.31 8.46 -14.14
N GLY A 136 -6.36 8.05 -14.83
CA GLY A 136 -6.26 7.20 -16.02
C GLY A 136 -5.90 5.72 -15.74
N HIS A 137 -5.71 5.34 -14.51
CA HIS A 137 -5.24 4.00 -14.08
C HIS A 137 -6.24 2.87 -14.41
N THR A 138 -7.48 3.18 -14.72
CA THR A 138 -8.47 2.19 -15.18
C THR A 138 -8.33 1.86 -16.69
N ASP A 139 -7.64 2.70 -17.46
CA ASP A 139 -7.44 2.45 -18.90
C ASP A 139 -6.48 1.26 -19.09
N PRO A 140 -6.84 0.24 -19.89
CA PRO A 140 -6.01 -0.95 -20.11
C PRO A 140 -4.68 -0.63 -20.82
N GLU A 141 -4.61 0.47 -21.57
CA GLU A 141 -3.42 0.92 -22.32
C GLU A 141 -2.56 1.92 -21.52
N ILE A 142 -2.94 2.23 -20.27
CA ILE A 142 -2.34 3.33 -19.51
C ILE A 142 -0.81 3.22 -19.39
N THR A 143 -0.28 2.03 -19.16
CA THR A 143 1.19 1.87 -19.02
C THR A 143 1.90 2.29 -20.31
N ALA A 144 1.40 1.85 -21.47
CA ALA A 144 1.99 2.21 -22.76
C ALA A 144 1.86 3.72 -23.07
N ILE A 145 0.70 4.31 -22.72
CA ILE A 145 0.45 5.74 -22.88
C ILE A 145 1.45 6.54 -22.04
N LEU A 146 1.63 6.17 -20.78
CA LEU A 146 2.53 6.88 -19.87
C LEU A 146 4.00 6.77 -20.30
N GLU A 147 4.44 5.58 -20.71
CA GLU A 147 5.81 5.39 -21.22
C GLU A 147 6.09 6.29 -22.43
N GLU A 148 5.17 6.32 -23.41
CA GLU A 148 5.32 7.13 -24.63
C GLU A 148 5.16 8.63 -24.36
N ALA A 149 4.36 9.04 -23.37
CA ALA A 149 4.23 10.42 -22.95
C ALA A 149 5.39 10.88 -22.03
N GLY A 150 6.32 9.99 -21.67
CA GLY A 150 7.50 10.30 -20.87
C GLY A 150 7.25 10.42 -19.37
N PHE A 151 6.26 9.72 -18.85
CA PHE A 151 6.06 9.56 -17.40
C PHE A 151 6.85 8.38 -16.87
N GLU A 152 7.23 8.46 -15.60
CA GLU A 152 8.01 7.46 -14.88
C GLU A 152 7.21 6.75 -13.78
N GLY A 153 6.11 7.34 -13.33
CA GLY A 153 5.24 6.77 -12.31
C GLY A 153 3.78 7.14 -12.49
N LEU A 154 2.93 6.32 -11.91
CA LEU A 154 1.48 6.53 -11.82
C LEU A 154 1.04 6.34 -10.37
N TRP A 155 0.56 7.41 -9.74
CA TRP A 155 -0.03 7.37 -8.41
C TRP A 155 -1.53 7.12 -8.48
N GLY A 156 -2.06 6.43 -7.48
CA GLY A 156 -3.50 6.25 -7.30
C GLY A 156 -3.97 4.80 -7.26
N PHE A 157 -3.04 3.84 -7.18
CA PHE A 157 -3.43 2.42 -7.08
C PHE A 157 -3.90 2.07 -5.68
N CYS A 158 -4.97 1.27 -5.61
CA CYS A 158 -5.43 0.64 -4.39
C CYS A 158 -6.02 -0.73 -4.72
N TRP A 159 -5.39 -1.78 -4.25
CA TRP A 159 -5.74 -3.15 -4.66
C TRP A 159 -7.04 -3.68 -4.07
N GLU A 160 -7.45 -3.19 -2.89
CA GLU A 160 -8.68 -3.63 -2.21
C GLU A 160 -9.88 -2.75 -2.53
N GLN A 161 -9.64 -1.50 -2.87
CA GLN A 161 -10.69 -0.49 -3.01
C GLN A 161 -11.30 -0.57 -4.39
N ILE A 162 -12.52 -1.07 -4.46
CA ILE A 162 -13.16 -1.41 -5.73
C ILE A 162 -14.31 -0.46 -6.05
N ASP A 163 -14.99 0.05 -5.02
CA ASP A 163 -16.31 0.64 -5.16
C ASP A 163 -16.44 2.07 -4.64
N VAL A 164 -15.42 2.58 -3.96
CA VAL A 164 -15.56 3.77 -3.13
C VAL A 164 -15.00 4.99 -3.82
N ASP A 165 -14.04 4.79 -4.69
CA ASP A 165 -13.34 5.90 -5.33
C ASP A 165 -13.06 5.59 -6.79
N ALA A 166 -13.48 6.50 -7.66
CA ALA A 166 -13.34 6.35 -9.12
C ALA A 166 -11.88 6.34 -9.60
N ILE A 167 -10.95 6.72 -8.73
CA ILE A 167 -9.52 6.80 -9.06
C ILE A 167 -8.72 5.61 -8.55
N THR A 168 -9.35 4.64 -7.90
CA THR A 168 -8.66 3.48 -7.31
C THR A 168 -8.70 2.27 -8.21
N ASP A 169 -7.64 1.49 -8.16
CA ASP A 169 -7.50 0.21 -8.81
C ASP A 169 -6.81 -0.79 -7.84
N ARG A 170 -6.64 -2.02 -8.27
CA ARG A 170 -6.18 -3.15 -7.45
C ARG A 170 -4.67 -3.31 -7.43
N GLY A 171 -3.90 -2.27 -7.66
CA GLY A 171 -2.44 -2.38 -7.72
C GLY A 171 -1.76 -2.11 -6.38
N CYS A 172 -0.50 -2.43 -6.27
CA CYS A 172 0.43 -2.05 -5.21
C CYS A 172 0.23 -2.61 -3.79
N PRO A 173 -0.28 -3.82 -3.56
CA PRO A 173 -0.45 -4.30 -2.19
C PRO A 173 0.87 -4.53 -1.44
N TRP A 174 1.99 -4.50 -2.14
CA TRP A 174 3.35 -4.71 -1.62
C TRP A 174 4.25 -3.48 -1.76
N GLY A 175 3.68 -2.33 -2.11
CA GLY A 175 4.41 -1.11 -2.39
C GLY A 175 4.66 -0.90 -3.89
N PHE A 176 5.72 -0.20 -4.24
CA PHE A 176 6.01 0.15 -5.62
C PHE A 176 6.39 -1.06 -6.48
N TYR A 177 5.98 -1.01 -7.76
CA TYR A 177 6.40 -1.98 -8.76
C TYR A 177 6.42 -1.35 -10.15
N TYR A 178 7.22 -1.88 -11.05
CA TYR A 178 7.16 -1.51 -12.46
C TYR A 178 5.98 -2.19 -13.13
N MET A 179 5.10 -1.44 -13.75
CA MET A 179 3.93 -1.98 -14.44
C MET A 179 4.30 -2.67 -15.75
N ASP A 180 3.71 -3.83 -15.99
CA ASP A 180 3.80 -4.47 -17.31
C ASP A 180 3.05 -3.63 -18.34
N ARG A 181 3.65 -3.47 -19.52
CA ARG A 181 3.11 -2.61 -20.60
C ARG A 181 1.72 -3.02 -21.07
N THR A 182 1.39 -4.30 -20.97
CA THR A 182 0.13 -4.87 -21.45
C THR A 182 -0.83 -5.25 -20.33
N GLN A 183 -0.32 -5.33 -19.10
CA GLN A 183 -1.10 -5.73 -17.93
C GLN A 183 -0.64 -4.94 -16.70
N ARG A 184 -1.20 -3.76 -16.52
CA ARG A 184 -0.79 -2.81 -15.47
C ARG A 184 -0.77 -3.35 -14.04
N LEU A 185 -1.58 -4.38 -13.74
CA LEU A 185 -1.62 -5.02 -12.42
C LEU A 185 -0.57 -6.12 -12.24
N ARG A 186 0.28 -6.33 -13.21
CA ARG A 186 1.36 -7.29 -13.17
C ARG A 186 2.70 -6.55 -13.15
N PRO A 187 3.62 -6.95 -12.25
CA PRO A 187 4.98 -6.44 -12.31
C PRO A 187 5.68 -6.81 -13.61
N ALA A 188 6.33 -5.83 -14.22
CA ALA A 188 7.12 -6.01 -15.43
C ALA A 188 8.41 -6.80 -15.14
N GLN A 189 8.99 -7.39 -16.20
CA GLN A 189 10.28 -8.09 -16.12
C GLN A 189 11.47 -7.13 -15.96
N GLY A 190 11.32 -5.89 -16.35
CA GLY A 190 12.34 -4.86 -16.29
C GLY A 190 11.78 -3.54 -15.77
N ARG A 191 12.52 -2.47 -16.00
CA ARG A 191 12.05 -1.10 -15.70
C ARG A 191 10.88 -0.71 -16.61
N GLY A 192 9.96 0.05 -16.06
CA GLY A 192 8.80 0.60 -16.72
C GLY A 192 8.27 1.79 -15.94
N VAL A 193 7.01 2.11 -16.09
CA VAL A 193 6.30 3.08 -15.24
C VAL A 193 6.07 2.46 -13.87
N ILE A 194 6.34 3.20 -12.81
CA ILE A 194 6.19 2.75 -11.43
C ILE A 194 4.73 2.93 -11.01
N ALA A 195 4.08 1.85 -10.58
CA ALA A 195 2.81 1.94 -9.87
C ALA A 195 3.04 2.38 -8.42
N MET A 196 2.30 3.38 -7.98
CA MET A 196 2.37 3.94 -6.63
C MET A 196 1.00 3.83 -5.97
N GLU A 197 0.97 3.33 -4.75
CA GLU A 197 -0.25 3.19 -3.98
C GLU A 197 -0.90 4.56 -3.70
N TRP A 198 -2.22 4.58 -3.59
CA TRP A 198 -2.95 5.80 -3.25
C TRP A 198 -2.74 6.20 -1.79
N THR A 199 -3.00 5.26 -0.88
CA THR A 199 -2.82 5.45 0.56
C THR A 199 -2.44 4.14 1.22
N ALA A 200 -1.69 4.20 2.29
CA ALA A 200 -1.28 3.00 3.02
C ALA A 200 -2.47 2.32 3.71
N ARG A 201 -2.41 1.01 3.79
CA ARG A 201 -3.44 0.14 4.36
C ARG A 201 -2.93 -0.66 5.54
N ASP A 202 -3.82 -0.93 6.49
CA ASP A 202 -3.67 -2.04 7.40
C ASP A 202 -4.07 -3.32 6.63
N LEU A 203 -3.08 -3.95 6.01
CA LEU A 203 -3.33 -5.10 5.13
C LEU A 203 -3.97 -6.28 5.87
N LEU A 204 -3.67 -6.46 7.16
CA LEU A 204 -4.28 -7.49 7.97
C LEU A 204 -5.80 -7.30 8.08
N LYS A 205 -6.21 -6.11 8.49
CA LYS A 205 -7.64 -5.80 8.69
C LYS A 205 -8.37 -5.61 7.38
N SER A 206 -7.76 -4.94 6.40
CA SER A 206 -8.30 -4.80 5.06
C SER A 206 -8.59 -6.14 4.41
N TYR A 207 -7.67 -7.09 4.55
CA TYR A 207 -7.81 -8.43 3.99
C TYR A 207 -8.92 -9.23 4.64
N HIS A 208 -9.02 -9.21 5.97
CA HIS A 208 -9.96 -10.03 6.71
C HIS A 208 -11.33 -9.39 6.89
N SER A 209 -11.44 -8.07 6.96
CA SER A 209 -12.70 -7.37 7.19
C SER A 209 -13.60 -7.29 5.96
N GLY A 210 -13.01 -7.29 4.78
CA GLY A 210 -13.72 -6.97 3.55
C GLY A 210 -14.10 -5.48 3.41
N ASN A 211 -13.61 -4.62 4.31
CA ASN A 211 -13.76 -3.17 4.24
C ASN A 211 -12.37 -2.49 4.30
N PRO A 212 -11.70 -2.40 3.17
CA PRO A 212 -10.35 -1.86 3.11
C PRO A 212 -10.26 -0.36 3.38
N CYS A 213 -11.27 0.40 3.01
CA CYS A 213 -11.25 1.85 3.14
C CYS A 213 -11.07 2.32 4.57
N LEU A 214 -11.81 1.69 5.48
CA LEU A 214 -11.77 2.03 6.90
C LEU A 214 -10.37 1.86 7.51
N TYR A 215 -9.63 0.85 7.07
CA TYR A 215 -8.33 0.48 7.64
C TYR A 215 -7.17 1.05 6.83
N SER A 216 -7.10 2.36 6.76
CA SER A 216 -6.13 3.10 5.94
C SER A 216 -5.51 4.29 6.67
N THR A 217 -4.71 5.06 5.96
CA THR A 217 -4.23 6.37 6.38
C THR A 217 -5.10 7.53 5.87
N ASP A 218 -6.26 7.23 5.29
CA ASP A 218 -7.24 8.26 4.93
C ASP A 218 -7.90 8.82 6.20
N PRO A 219 -7.75 10.13 6.49
CA PRO A 219 -8.26 10.71 7.72
C PRO A 219 -9.78 10.71 7.80
N ASN A 220 -10.47 10.84 6.67
CA ASN A 220 -11.93 10.89 6.64
C ASN A 220 -12.54 9.53 6.96
N ASP A 221 -12.01 8.47 6.37
CA ASP A 221 -12.51 7.12 6.60
C ASP A 221 -12.24 6.64 8.02
N VAL A 222 -11.02 6.78 8.51
CA VAL A 222 -10.67 6.33 9.87
C VAL A 222 -11.31 7.18 10.96
N GLY A 223 -11.49 8.48 10.71
CA GLY A 223 -12.18 9.39 11.64
C GLY A 223 -13.66 9.03 11.78
N ARG A 224 -14.36 8.90 10.66
CA ARG A 224 -15.77 8.48 10.64
C ARG A 224 -15.97 7.07 11.16
N GLY A 225 -15.03 6.18 10.92
CA GLY A 225 -15.01 4.83 11.48
C GLY A 225 -14.72 4.77 12.97
N GLY A 226 -14.29 5.86 13.59
CA GLY A 226 -13.96 5.94 15.01
C GLY A 226 -12.64 5.28 15.38
N LEU A 227 -11.77 4.99 14.41
CA LEU A 227 -10.45 4.40 14.66
C LEU A 227 -9.41 5.44 15.10
N CYS A 228 -9.50 6.65 14.56
CA CYS A 228 -8.73 7.81 14.97
C CYS A 228 -9.67 8.99 15.27
N SER A 229 -9.15 9.96 16.02
CA SER A 229 -9.78 11.25 16.26
C SER A 229 -8.69 12.31 16.47
N TRP A 230 -9.08 13.57 16.52
CA TRP A 230 -8.13 14.64 16.83
C TRP A 230 -7.44 14.47 18.20
N GLU A 231 -8.05 13.75 19.14
CA GLU A 231 -7.48 13.44 20.45
C GLU A 231 -6.56 12.22 20.45
N ASP A 232 -6.80 11.26 19.54
CA ASP A 232 -6.17 9.95 19.59
C ASP A 232 -5.92 9.38 18.19
N ILE A 233 -4.65 9.27 17.83
CA ILE A 233 -4.18 8.66 16.58
C ILE A 233 -3.44 7.34 16.81
N ALA A 234 -3.64 6.69 17.97
CA ALA A 234 -2.90 5.46 18.34
C ALA A 234 -3.02 4.35 17.27
N TYR A 235 -4.16 4.24 16.57
CA TYR A 235 -4.29 3.31 15.47
C TYR A 235 -3.29 3.60 14.34
N TRP A 236 -3.14 4.87 13.92
CA TRP A 236 -2.17 5.23 12.90
C TRP A 236 -0.72 5.08 13.36
N GLU A 237 -0.43 5.36 14.62
CA GLU A 237 0.91 5.14 15.19
C GLU A 237 1.28 3.66 15.13
N HIS A 238 0.37 2.77 15.51
CA HIS A 238 0.57 1.33 15.39
C HIS A 238 0.68 0.85 13.94
N LEU A 239 -0.11 1.43 13.03
CA LEU A 239 -0.01 1.15 11.60
C LEU A 239 1.39 1.52 11.08
N ALA A 240 1.88 2.72 11.40
CA ALA A 240 3.22 3.15 11.04
C ALA A 240 4.31 2.25 11.64
N ASP A 241 4.14 1.79 12.88
CA ASP A 241 5.07 0.87 13.52
C ASP A 241 5.16 -0.50 12.81
N HIS A 242 4.07 -0.96 12.18
CA HIS A 242 4.11 -2.13 11.30
C HIS A 242 4.96 -1.87 10.06
N TYR A 243 4.81 -0.71 9.42
CA TYR A 243 5.66 -0.32 8.29
C TYR A 243 7.13 -0.22 8.69
N VAL A 244 7.43 0.41 9.83
CA VAL A 244 8.78 0.46 10.39
C VAL A 244 9.35 -0.94 10.62
N ARG A 245 8.61 -1.85 11.25
CA ARG A 245 9.07 -3.23 11.49
C ARG A 245 9.38 -3.97 10.18
N ASN A 246 8.64 -3.71 9.14
CA ASN A 246 8.83 -4.33 7.83
C ASN A 246 10.07 -3.83 7.08
N THR A 247 10.73 -2.75 7.53
CA THR A 247 12.04 -2.34 7.01
C THR A 247 13.14 -3.35 7.32
N ARG A 248 12.89 -4.33 8.21
CA ARG A 248 13.82 -5.44 8.49
C ARG A 248 13.89 -6.44 7.35
N TYR A 249 12.90 -6.47 6.48
CA TYR A 249 12.77 -7.43 5.40
C TYR A 249 12.93 -6.83 4.01
N ASN A 250 12.74 -5.51 3.93
CA ASN A 250 12.77 -4.75 2.70
C ASN A 250 13.84 -3.67 2.81
N ASP A 251 14.53 -3.38 1.72
CA ASP A 251 15.48 -2.27 1.68
C ASP A 251 14.77 -0.93 1.89
N TYR A 252 13.58 -0.79 1.29
CA TYR A 252 12.70 0.36 1.45
C TYR A 252 11.26 -0.09 1.67
N VAL A 253 10.55 0.67 2.50
CA VAL A 253 9.11 0.55 2.72
C VAL A 253 8.48 1.92 2.50
N PHE A 254 7.47 1.99 1.63
CA PHE A 254 6.80 3.23 1.30
C PHE A 254 5.47 3.33 2.06
N LEU A 255 5.33 4.36 2.86
CA LEU A 255 4.12 4.68 3.62
C LEU A 255 3.48 5.91 2.99
N LEU A 256 2.40 5.70 2.26
CA LEU A 256 1.68 6.76 1.58
C LEU A 256 0.49 7.23 2.41
N GLN A 257 0.28 8.52 2.39
CA GLN A 257 -0.94 9.15 2.90
C GLN A 257 -1.44 10.16 1.87
N HIS A 258 -2.75 10.28 1.79
CA HIS A 258 -3.34 11.34 0.99
C HIS A 258 -4.43 12.05 1.77
N GLN A 259 -4.71 13.26 1.35
CA GLN A 259 -5.91 14.02 1.65
C GLN A 259 -6.20 14.93 0.47
N GLU A 260 -7.40 14.92 0.00
CA GLU A 260 -7.78 15.79 -1.10
C GLU A 260 -7.94 17.23 -0.62
N ALA A 261 -7.26 18.17 -1.28
CA ALA A 261 -7.29 19.57 -0.86
C ALA A 261 -8.70 20.20 -0.95
N HIS A 262 -9.53 19.74 -1.89
CA HIS A 262 -10.90 20.21 -1.99
C HIS A 262 -11.80 19.76 -0.82
N GLU A 263 -11.49 18.65 -0.20
CA GLU A 263 -12.18 18.16 1.01
C GLU A 263 -11.82 18.97 2.26
N MET A 264 -10.68 19.65 2.21
CA MET A 264 -10.26 20.57 3.26
C MET A 264 -10.81 21.98 3.10
N GLU A 265 -11.75 22.17 2.19
CA GLU A 265 -12.38 23.47 1.89
C GLU A 265 -13.91 23.32 1.87
N ARG A 266 -14.55 23.77 2.96
CA ARG A 266 -15.98 23.55 3.20
C ARG A 266 -16.88 24.04 2.06
N GLU A 267 -16.50 25.12 1.40
CA GLU A 267 -17.25 25.69 0.29
C GLU A 267 -17.25 24.79 -0.96
N LEU A 268 -16.19 24.01 -1.13
CA LEU A 268 -16.01 23.12 -2.27
C LEU A 268 -16.54 21.70 -2.00
N CYS A 269 -16.38 21.20 -0.77
CA CYS A 269 -16.88 19.88 -0.39
C CYS A 269 -17.86 19.97 0.77
N GLN A 270 -19.16 20.01 0.46
CA GLN A 270 -20.20 20.14 1.46
C GLN A 270 -20.48 18.84 2.23
N CYS A 271 -19.87 17.72 1.86
CA CYS A 271 -19.98 16.45 2.56
C CYS A 271 -19.24 16.43 3.91
N TYR A 272 -18.27 17.35 4.10
CA TYR A 272 -17.53 17.49 5.36
C TYR A 272 -17.96 18.76 6.11
N THR A 273 -18.08 18.65 7.42
CA THR A 273 -18.31 19.79 8.30
C THR A 273 -16.98 20.52 8.57
N GLU A 274 -17.05 21.73 9.11
CA GLU A 274 -15.83 22.42 9.60
C GLU A 274 -15.12 21.63 10.71
N GLU A 275 -15.88 20.86 11.48
CA GLU A 275 -15.36 19.96 12.51
C GLU A 275 -14.58 18.79 11.89
N ASP A 276 -15.12 18.13 10.88
CA ASP A 276 -14.45 17.06 10.16
C ASP A 276 -13.12 17.53 9.54
N ILE A 277 -13.13 18.72 8.92
CA ILE A 277 -11.94 19.33 8.31
C ILE A 277 -10.87 19.64 9.36
N ARG A 278 -11.29 20.25 10.48
CA ARG A 278 -10.39 20.52 11.60
C ARG A 278 -9.79 19.24 12.16
N ASP A 279 -10.63 18.24 12.41
CA ASP A 279 -10.21 16.98 13.00
C ASP A 279 -9.24 16.24 12.06
N ALA A 280 -9.53 16.17 10.78
CA ALA A 280 -8.63 15.62 9.76
C ALA A 280 -7.27 16.36 9.76
N SER A 281 -7.29 17.70 9.78
CA SER A 281 -6.06 18.50 9.81
C SER A 281 -5.22 18.21 11.06
N VAL A 282 -5.85 18.11 12.25
CA VAL A 282 -5.13 17.81 13.49
C VAL A 282 -4.56 16.39 13.47
N MET A 283 -5.33 15.40 13.01
CA MET A 283 -4.89 14.01 12.88
C MET A 283 -3.67 13.90 11.95
N ILE A 284 -3.74 14.51 10.77
CA ILE A 284 -2.63 14.53 9.79
C ILE A 284 -1.39 15.18 10.39
N GLY A 285 -1.53 16.33 11.04
CA GLY A 285 -0.41 17.04 11.67
C GLY A 285 0.25 16.23 12.79
N ARG A 286 -0.54 15.55 13.64
CA ARG A 286 -0.02 14.65 14.68
C ARG A 286 0.70 13.44 14.10
N PHE A 287 0.16 12.87 13.02
CA PHE A 287 0.79 11.74 12.37
C PHE A 287 2.10 12.13 11.68
N ALA A 288 2.13 13.28 11.01
CA ALA A 288 3.37 13.85 10.46
C ALA A 288 4.43 14.08 11.56
N ALA A 289 4.02 14.61 12.71
CA ALA A 289 4.90 14.79 13.87
C ALA A 289 5.45 13.45 14.39
N TYR A 290 4.61 12.42 14.45
CA TYR A 290 5.01 11.08 14.85
C TYR A 290 6.04 10.45 13.90
N LEU A 291 5.91 10.71 12.60
CA LEU A 291 6.79 10.17 11.57
C LEU A 291 8.08 10.97 11.36
N LYS A 292 8.17 12.20 11.84
CA LYS A 292 9.27 13.13 11.56
C LYS A 292 10.67 12.56 11.79
N ASP A 293 10.84 11.80 12.88
CA ASP A 293 12.12 11.19 13.25
C ASP A 293 12.16 9.67 12.96
N ARG A 294 11.21 9.16 12.19
CA ARG A 294 11.06 7.73 11.88
C ARG A 294 11.11 7.41 10.40
N ALA A 295 10.87 8.41 9.55
CA ALA A 295 10.77 8.25 8.11
C ALA A 295 11.53 9.33 7.35
N SER A 296 11.99 9.01 6.15
CA SER A 296 12.46 10.00 5.18
C SER A 296 11.26 10.65 4.49
N MET A 297 11.13 11.96 4.60
CA MET A 297 10.06 12.72 3.96
C MET A 297 10.44 12.98 2.50
N MET A 298 9.71 12.39 1.56
CA MET A 298 9.96 12.51 0.12
C MET A 298 8.70 12.89 -0.63
N THR A 299 8.88 13.47 -1.82
CA THR A 299 7.82 13.60 -2.81
C THR A 299 7.70 12.33 -3.65
N LEU A 300 6.60 12.16 -4.38
CA LEU A 300 6.44 11.02 -5.31
C LEU A 300 7.55 11.00 -6.39
N PRO A 301 7.94 12.13 -7.03
CA PRO A 301 9.08 12.15 -7.95
C PRO A 301 10.41 11.73 -7.31
N GLU A 302 10.72 12.19 -6.08
CA GLU A 302 11.91 11.77 -5.35
C GLU A 302 11.90 10.25 -5.06
N ALA A 303 10.75 9.73 -4.61
CA ALA A 303 10.59 8.29 -4.35
C ALA A 303 10.67 7.44 -5.63
N ALA A 304 10.16 7.92 -6.75
CA ALA A 304 10.32 7.26 -8.04
C ALA A 304 11.79 7.21 -8.46
N THR A 305 12.52 8.30 -8.29
CA THR A 305 13.96 8.37 -8.57
C THR A 305 14.71 7.37 -7.69
N LEU A 306 14.46 7.38 -6.38
CA LEU A 306 15.05 6.42 -5.44
C LEU A 306 14.79 4.98 -5.88
N TYR A 307 13.53 4.65 -6.20
CA TYR A 307 13.15 3.30 -6.61
C TYR A 307 13.88 2.86 -7.89
N ARG A 308 14.00 3.75 -8.88
CA ARG A 308 14.72 3.49 -10.13
C ARG A 308 16.22 3.31 -9.93
N GLU A 309 16.83 4.06 -9.03
CA GLU A 309 18.24 3.94 -8.71
C GLU A 309 18.56 2.61 -8.00
N GLN A 310 17.69 2.20 -7.08
CA GLN A 310 17.90 1.00 -6.28
C GLN A 310 17.53 -0.29 -7.01
N TYR A 311 16.53 -0.26 -7.90
CA TYR A 311 15.96 -1.46 -8.49
C TYR A 311 15.93 -1.41 -10.02
N ALA A 312 16.61 -2.35 -10.64
CA ALA A 312 16.50 -2.57 -12.09
C ALA A 312 15.25 -3.36 -12.48
N HIS A 313 14.61 -4.00 -11.51
CA HIS A 313 13.38 -4.79 -11.63
C HIS A 313 12.50 -4.53 -10.41
N THR A 314 11.23 -4.88 -10.48
CA THR A 314 10.39 -4.88 -9.27
C THR A 314 11.05 -5.73 -8.19
N ALA A 315 11.28 -5.14 -7.04
CA ALA A 315 11.90 -5.84 -5.92
C ALA A 315 10.99 -6.96 -5.40
N SER A 316 11.57 -8.10 -5.02
CA SER A 316 10.86 -9.01 -4.15
C SER A 316 10.67 -8.32 -2.80
N SER A 317 9.46 -8.33 -2.31
CA SER A 317 9.10 -7.64 -1.07
C SER A 317 8.08 -8.43 -0.28
N TYR A 318 8.03 -8.22 1.01
CA TYR A 318 7.01 -8.80 1.87
C TYR A 318 6.70 -7.93 3.07
N MET A 319 5.46 -7.99 3.49
CA MET A 319 4.94 -7.26 4.62
C MET A 319 4.36 -8.28 5.61
N LEU A 320 4.89 -8.29 6.81
CA LEU A 320 4.37 -9.08 7.92
C LEU A 320 3.45 -8.22 8.76
N TRP A 321 2.24 -8.69 8.99
CA TRP A 321 1.23 -8.03 9.78
C TRP A 321 0.88 -8.86 11.01
N GLU A 322 0.83 -8.20 12.14
CA GLU A 322 0.31 -8.74 13.40
C GLU A 322 -0.90 -7.88 13.82
N ASP A 323 -1.68 -8.37 14.77
CA ASP A 323 -2.84 -7.62 15.24
C ASP A 323 -2.43 -6.24 15.77
N THR A 324 -3.10 -5.21 15.28
CA THR A 324 -2.94 -3.84 15.78
C THR A 324 -4.05 -3.52 16.75
N PRO A 325 -3.77 -2.75 17.80
CA PRO A 325 -4.81 -2.25 18.68
C PRO A 325 -5.87 -1.52 17.88
N THR A 326 -7.13 -1.80 18.18
CA THR A 326 -8.26 -1.16 17.53
C THR A 326 -9.23 -0.66 18.57
N LYS A 327 -9.84 0.48 18.24
CA LYS A 327 -11.01 0.97 18.97
C LYS A 327 -12.27 0.27 18.49
N PRO A 328 -13.35 0.30 19.27
CA PRO A 328 -14.66 -0.07 18.76
C PRO A 328 -14.97 0.76 17.51
N TYR A 329 -15.47 0.08 16.49
CA TYR A 329 -15.90 0.74 15.25
C TYR A 329 -17.16 1.60 15.51
N ASN A 330 -17.36 2.61 14.67
CA ASN A 330 -18.57 3.42 14.68
C ASN A 330 -19.69 2.70 13.91
N PRO A 331 -20.76 2.22 14.56
CA PRO A 331 -21.83 1.47 13.90
C PRO A 331 -22.67 2.33 12.95
N ASP A 332 -22.64 3.66 13.09
CA ASP A 332 -23.37 4.58 12.24
C ASP A 332 -22.64 4.87 10.92
N TYR A 333 -21.37 4.50 10.84
CA TYR A 333 -20.62 4.61 9.59
C TYR A 333 -20.87 3.37 8.71
N ALA A 334 -21.43 3.60 7.53
CA ALA A 334 -21.92 2.53 6.65
C ALA A 334 -20.88 1.48 6.28
N TRP A 335 -19.59 1.83 6.33
CA TRP A 335 -18.49 0.94 6.00
C TRP A 335 -17.73 0.41 7.21
N SER A 336 -18.16 0.73 8.43
CA SER A 336 -17.55 0.14 9.62
C SER A 336 -17.77 -1.36 9.65
N THR A 337 -16.75 -2.08 10.07
CA THR A 337 -16.82 -3.52 10.27
C THR A 337 -16.43 -3.86 11.71
N PRO A 338 -17.01 -4.93 12.28
CA PRO A 338 -16.60 -5.39 13.60
C PRO A 338 -15.10 -5.65 13.64
N VAL A 339 -14.48 -5.25 14.72
CA VAL A 339 -13.07 -5.51 14.98
C VAL A 339 -12.98 -6.76 15.84
N GLY A 340 -12.18 -7.70 15.43
CA GLY A 340 -12.02 -8.98 16.12
C GLY A 340 -10.56 -9.35 16.34
N PRO A 341 -10.30 -10.49 16.97
CA PRO A 341 -8.97 -11.06 16.97
C PRO A 341 -8.62 -11.47 15.53
N TRP A 342 -7.61 -10.84 14.97
CA TRP A 342 -7.14 -11.10 13.62
C TRP A 342 -5.94 -12.04 13.65
N PRO A 343 -5.86 -13.04 12.77
CA PRO A 343 -4.67 -13.87 12.66
C PRO A 343 -3.52 -13.03 12.08
N LYS A 344 -2.30 -13.45 12.35
CA LYS A 344 -1.14 -12.90 11.62
C LYS A 344 -1.36 -13.09 10.12
N THR A 345 -0.98 -12.08 9.36
CA THR A 345 -1.03 -12.13 7.89
C THR A 345 0.28 -11.59 7.34
N PHE A 346 0.76 -12.17 6.27
CA PHE A 346 1.82 -11.59 5.50
C PHE A 346 1.44 -11.51 4.02
N LEU A 347 2.10 -10.62 3.36
CA LEU A 347 2.00 -10.42 1.94
C LEU A 347 3.41 -10.49 1.37
N TYR A 348 3.62 -11.33 0.40
CA TYR A 348 4.91 -11.56 -0.21
C TYR A 348 4.82 -11.53 -1.73
N TYR A 349 5.62 -10.68 -2.35
CA TYR A 349 5.86 -10.69 -3.78
C TYR A 349 7.13 -11.47 -4.09
N ASP A 350 7.02 -12.56 -4.83
CA ASP A 350 8.15 -13.30 -5.38
C ASP A 350 8.40 -12.89 -6.82
N ARG A 351 9.54 -12.24 -7.03
CA ARG A 351 9.96 -11.80 -8.37
C ARG A 351 10.20 -12.97 -9.33
N GLY A 352 10.73 -14.07 -8.85
CA GLY A 352 11.06 -15.24 -9.68
C GLY A 352 9.80 -15.92 -10.20
N ALA A 353 8.78 -16.05 -9.34
CA ALA A 353 7.48 -16.61 -9.69
C ALA A 353 6.55 -15.55 -10.32
N GLN A 354 6.85 -14.27 -10.20
CA GLN A 354 5.98 -13.15 -10.58
C GLN A 354 4.59 -13.23 -9.96
N MET A 355 4.52 -13.59 -8.71
CA MET A 355 3.28 -13.79 -7.96
C MET A 355 3.36 -13.09 -6.62
N VAL A 356 2.20 -12.67 -6.14
CA VAL A 356 2.03 -12.22 -4.77
C VAL A 356 1.26 -13.27 -3.99
N PHE A 357 1.69 -13.52 -2.80
CA PHE A 357 1.11 -14.47 -1.87
C PHE A 357 0.67 -13.75 -0.62
N ILE A 358 -0.50 -14.14 -0.11
CA ILE A 358 -1.00 -13.73 1.19
C ILE A 358 -1.31 -14.99 1.98
N GLU A 359 -0.81 -15.06 3.20
CA GLU A 359 -1.10 -16.15 4.11
C GLU A 359 -1.44 -15.60 5.50
N GLY A 360 -2.62 -15.92 5.99
CA GLY A 360 -3.02 -15.67 7.39
C GLY A 360 -3.23 -16.96 8.16
N LYS A 361 -3.30 -18.07 7.45
CA LYS A 361 -3.45 -19.44 7.99
C LYS A 361 -2.60 -20.37 7.13
N VAL A 362 -3.20 -21.33 6.48
CA VAL A 362 -2.56 -22.33 5.62
C VAL A 362 -3.17 -22.31 4.22
N GLU A 363 -3.77 -21.23 3.86
CA GLU A 363 -4.37 -21.04 2.55
C GLU A 363 -3.48 -20.07 1.77
N PRO A 364 -2.56 -20.57 0.94
CA PRO A 364 -1.77 -19.70 0.09
C PRO A 364 -2.71 -19.08 -0.95
N VAL A 365 -2.61 -17.76 -1.09
CA VAL A 365 -3.46 -17.04 -2.02
C VAL A 365 -2.58 -16.18 -2.91
N CYS A 366 -2.70 -16.39 -4.21
CA CYS A 366 -2.10 -15.47 -5.17
C CYS A 366 -2.92 -14.18 -5.25
N ILE A 367 -2.30 -13.04 -5.32
CA ILE A 367 -2.99 -11.74 -5.37
C ILE A 367 -4.04 -11.66 -6.49
N ARG A 368 -3.82 -12.36 -7.57
CA ARG A 368 -4.78 -12.39 -8.67
C ARG A 368 -6.11 -13.05 -8.30
N ASN A 369 -6.12 -13.87 -7.25
CA ASN A 369 -7.34 -14.44 -6.70
C ASN A 369 -8.20 -13.40 -5.98
N TYR A 370 -7.61 -12.25 -5.63
CA TYR A 370 -8.33 -11.09 -5.10
C TYR A 370 -8.89 -10.19 -6.18
N ALA A 371 -8.63 -10.49 -7.44
CA ALA A 371 -9.24 -9.79 -8.54
C ALA A 371 -10.76 -9.95 -8.48
N ARG A 372 -11.41 -9.21 -7.58
CA ARG A 372 -12.86 -9.01 -7.64
C ARG A 372 -13.17 -8.29 -8.95
N PRO A 373 -14.30 -8.57 -9.61
CA PRO A 373 -14.74 -7.79 -10.74
C PRO A 373 -14.79 -6.31 -10.35
N TYR A 374 -14.23 -5.45 -11.16
CA TYR A 374 -14.34 -4.01 -10.96
C TYR A 374 -15.80 -3.59 -11.17
N VAL A 375 -16.39 -2.86 -10.24
CA VAL A 375 -17.84 -2.55 -10.25
C VAL A 375 -18.24 -1.69 -11.44
N TYR A 376 -17.32 -0.94 -12.01
CA TYR A 376 -17.56 -0.11 -13.19
C TYR A 376 -17.40 -0.83 -14.55
N GLY A 377 -17.41 -2.16 -14.55
CA GLY A 377 -17.61 -2.94 -15.78
C GLY A 377 -16.37 -3.31 -16.57
N GLU A 378 -15.18 -2.90 -16.16
CA GLU A 378 -13.95 -3.40 -16.75
C GLU A 378 -13.55 -4.72 -16.07
N PHE A 379 -14.04 -5.80 -16.61
CA PHE A 379 -13.51 -7.10 -16.30
C PHE A 379 -12.14 -7.23 -16.95
N PHE A 380 -11.09 -7.19 -16.12
CA PHE A 380 -9.86 -7.81 -16.57
C PHE A 380 -10.20 -9.28 -16.81
N ALA A 381 -10.02 -9.75 -18.05
CA ALA A 381 -10.03 -11.16 -18.33
C ALA A 381 -9.18 -11.82 -17.23
N GLU A 382 -9.75 -12.77 -16.49
CA GLU A 382 -8.99 -13.48 -15.47
C GLU A 382 -7.66 -13.88 -16.11
N PRO A 383 -6.53 -13.35 -15.62
CA PRO A 383 -5.28 -13.72 -16.24
C PRO A 383 -5.10 -15.23 -16.06
N ASP A 384 -4.33 -15.82 -16.94
CA ASP A 384 -3.87 -17.19 -16.94
C ASP A 384 -3.12 -17.51 -15.63
N ILE A 385 -3.85 -17.73 -14.55
CA ILE A 385 -3.31 -17.96 -13.20
C ILE A 385 -3.63 -19.36 -12.71
N PRO A 386 -2.76 -19.94 -11.86
CA PRO A 386 -3.04 -21.18 -11.19
C PRO A 386 -4.23 -21.04 -10.23
N ARG A 387 -5.13 -22.03 -10.25
CA ARG A 387 -6.22 -22.14 -9.29
C ARG A 387 -5.82 -23.09 -8.18
N THR A 388 -5.77 -22.59 -6.97
CA THR A 388 -5.31 -23.33 -5.80
C THR A 388 -6.48 -23.83 -4.97
N ARG A 389 -6.38 -25.09 -4.51
CA ARG A 389 -7.30 -25.70 -3.58
C ARG A 389 -6.53 -26.44 -2.50
N LEU A 390 -6.75 -26.06 -1.24
CA LEU A 390 -6.26 -26.81 -0.09
C LEU A 390 -6.99 -28.15 0.01
N ILE A 391 -6.25 -29.26 0.04
CA ILE A 391 -6.79 -30.61 0.22
C ILE A 391 -6.80 -30.95 1.70
N HIS A 392 -5.66 -30.81 2.39
CA HIS A 392 -5.59 -30.89 3.84
C HIS A 392 -4.43 -30.09 4.41
N ASP A 393 -4.57 -29.73 5.67
CA ASP A 393 -3.52 -29.21 6.55
C ASP A 393 -3.69 -29.87 7.92
N THR A 394 -2.86 -30.81 8.21
CA THR A 394 -2.90 -31.55 9.47
C THR A 394 -1.72 -31.14 10.33
N ARG A 395 -2.01 -30.64 11.53
CA ARG A 395 -1.01 -30.22 12.51
C ARG A 395 -1.00 -31.17 13.68
N PHE A 396 0.18 -31.66 14.01
CA PHE A 396 0.49 -32.36 15.26
C PHE A 396 1.52 -31.57 16.03
N ALA A 397 1.75 -31.91 17.30
CA ALA A 397 2.65 -31.18 18.18
C ALA A 397 4.02 -30.83 17.57
N TRP A 398 4.56 -31.69 16.71
CA TRP A 398 5.90 -31.55 16.11
C TRP A 398 5.93 -31.85 14.61
N SER A 399 4.79 -31.80 13.96
CA SER A 399 4.73 -32.02 12.52
C SER A 399 3.54 -31.32 11.89
N ARG A 400 3.66 -31.02 10.62
CA ARG A 400 2.59 -30.46 9.78
C ARG A 400 2.65 -31.13 8.41
N ASP A 401 1.53 -31.63 7.94
CA ASP A 401 1.39 -32.24 6.60
C ASP A 401 0.36 -31.45 5.83
N ILE A 402 0.80 -30.87 4.72
CA ILE A 402 -0.01 -29.98 3.87
C ILE A 402 -0.07 -30.58 2.48
N GLU A 403 -1.25 -30.61 1.92
CA GLU A 403 -1.45 -30.99 0.54
C GLU A 403 -2.36 -30.01 -0.18
N ILE A 404 -1.88 -29.53 -1.33
CA ILE A 404 -2.53 -28.52 -2.15
C ILE A 404 -2.63 -29.04 -3.57
N GLN A 405 -3.80 -28.89 -4.17
CA GLN A 405 -4.01 -29.08 -5.60
C GLN A 405 -3.95 -27.73 -6.30
N VAL A 406 -3.14 -27.64 -7.35
CA VAL A 406 -2.99 -26.43 -8.15
C VAL A 406 -3.28 -26.79 -9.60
N ASN A 407 -4.35 -26.26 -10.16
CA ASN A 407 -4.62 -26.35 -11.59
C ASN A 407 -3.96 -25.17 -12.30
N SER A 408 -2.97 -25.45 -13.14
CA SER A 408 -2.22 -24.43 -13.88
C SER A 408 -2.58 -24.42 -15.35
N PRO A 409 -2.86 -23.24 -15.94
CA PRO A 409 -3.22 -23.14 -17.36
C PRO A 409 -2.03 -23.45 -18.29
N ARG A 410 -0.81 -23.30 -17.80
CA ARG A 410 0.44 -23.55 -18.54
C ARG A 410 1.58 -23.91 -17.58
N PRO A 411 2.71 -24.41 -18.06
CA PRO A 411 3.90 -24.54 -17.23
C PRO A 411 4.36 -23.16 -16.72
N MET A 412 4.60 -23.05 -15.41
CA MET A 412 5.01 -21.80 -14.79
C MET A 412 5.57 -22.00 -13.38
N PRO A 413 6.45 -21.08 -12.91
CA PRO A 413 6.86 -21.08 -11.52
C PRO A 413 5.69 -20.77 -10.59
N TYR A 414 5.70 -21.37 -9.42
CA TYR A 414 4.70 -21.20 -8.39
C TYR A 414 5.34 -21.16 -7.02
N GLY A 415 4.98 -20.19 -6.21
CA GLY A 415 5.44 -20.07 -4.83
C GLY A 415 4.33 -20.42 -3.85
N LEU A 416 4.71 -21.04 -2.75
CA LEU A 416 3.88 -21.33 -1.59
C LEU A 416 4.56 -20.75 -0.36
N ALA A 417 3.87 -19.89 0.37
CA ALA A 417 4.38 -19.29 1.59
C ALA A 417 3.58 -19.80 2.80
N LEU A 418 4.28 -20.22 3.83
CA LEU A 418 3.72 -20.84 5.01
C LEU A 418 4.25 -20.18 6.29
N TRP A 419 3.42 -20.08 7.32
CA TRP A 419 3.88 -19.80 8.66
C TRP A 419 4.64 -20.99 9.22
N ASN A 420 5.84 -20.71 9.74
CA ASN A 420 6.67 -21.67 10.43
C ASN A 420 6.78 -21.23 11.90
N ASP A 421 5.69 -21.38 12.62
CA ASP A 421 5.50 -20.92 13.99
C ASP A 421 6.76 -21.06 14.85
N TYR A 422 7.32 -19.95 15.31
CA TYR A 422 8.54 -19.88 16.11
C TYR A 422 9.77 -20.54 15.46
N SER A 423 9.80 -20.68 14.15
CA SER A 423 10.85 -21.41 13.43
C SER A 423 11.05 -22.85 13.92
N LEU A 424 10.01 -23.47 14.45
CA LEU A 424 10.05 -24.79 15.04
C LEU A 424 10.19 -25.91 14.01
N TYR A 425 9.80 -25.64 12.78
CA TYR A 425 9.75 -26.66 11.73
C TYR A 425 10.90 -26.54 10.75
N GLN A 426 11.27 -27.69 10.22
CA GLN A 426 12.11 -27.82 9.02
C GLN A 426 11.36 -28.64 7.97
N ILE A 427 11.74 -28.50 6.73
CA ILE A 427 11.17 -29.30 5.63
C ILE A 427 11.67 -30.73 5.79
N ALA A 428 10.75 -31.66 6.03
CA ALA A 428 11.07 -33.09 6.10
C ALA A 428 10.90 -33.74 4.73
N ASP A 429 9.89 -33.36 3.96
CA ASP A 429 9.61 -33.87 2.63
C ASP A 429 8.80 -32.82 1.82
N ALA A 430 9.20 -32.60 0.58
CA ALA A 430 8.48 -31.71 -0.34
C ALA A 430 8.77 -32.12 -1.80
N PRO A 431 8.11 -33.16 -2.32
CA PRO A 431 8.36 -33.65 -3.67
C PRO A 431 8.16 -32.56 -4.72
N GLY A 432 9.12 -32.45 -5.66
CA GLY A 432 9.07 -31.45 -6.72
C GLY A 432 9.47 -30.04 -6.29
N LEU A 433 9.89 -29.84 -5.05
CA LEU A 433 10.40 -28.57 -4.58
C LEU A 433 11.68 -28.18 -5.36
N VAL A 434 11.67 -26.97 -5.93
CA VAL A 434 12.82 -26.38 -6.62
C VAL A 434 13.68 -25.59 -5.65
N GLU A 435 13.04 -24.83 -4.76
CA GLU A 435 13.72 -24.03 -3.77
C GLU A 435 12.89 -23.96 -2.48
N GLY A 436 13.55 -24.18 -1.34
CA GLY A 436 12.97 -23.96 -0.01
C GLY A 436 13.80 -22.91 0.72
N LYS A 437 13.16 -21.84 1.17
CA LYS A 437 13.83 -20.75 1.84
C LYS A 437 13.17 -20.47 3.19
N ILE A 438 13.94 -20.63 4.26
CA ILE A 438 13.50 -20.18 5.58
C ILE A 438 13.77 -18.68 5.64
N MET A 439 12.71 -17.93 5.73
CA MET A 439 12.76 -16.49 5.84
C MET A 439 12.89 -16.09 7.32
N PRO A 440 13.47 -14.94 7.63
CA PRO A 440 13.39 -14.40 8.98
C PRO A 440 11.93 -14.35 9.45
N HIS A 441 11.72 -14.48 10.77
CA HIS A 441 10.44 -14.27 11.42
C HIS A 441 9.32 -15.23 11.00
N GLU A 442 9.65 -16.53 11.02
CA GLU A 442 8.63 -17.56 10.97
C GLU A 442 7.96 -17.79 9.62
N LEU A 443 8.58 -17.35 8.54
CA LEU A 443 8.10 -17.61 7.19
C LEU A 443 8.92 -18.69 6.52
N LEU A 444 8.24 -19.60 5.84
CA LEU A 444 8.82 -20.61 4.97
C LEU A 444 8.27 -20.39 3.56
N PHE A 445 9.16 -20.10 2.64
CA PHE A 445 8.83 -19.95 1.23
C PHE A 445 9.31 -21.17 0.45
N LEU A 446 8.40 -21.72 -0.38
CA LEU A 446 8.63 -22.90 -1.20
C LEU A 446 8.32 -22.58 -2.65
N ARG A 447 9.24 -22.88 -3.57
CA ARG A 447 9.04 -22.68 -5.00
C ARG A 447 8.96 -24.02 -5.74
N TYR A 448 7.98 -24.12 -6.62
CA TYR A 448 7.72 -25.24 -7.49
C TYR A 448 7.65 -24.80 -8.95
N GLU A 449 7.87 -25.74 -9.86
CA GLU A 449 7.58 -25.58 -11.28
C GLU A 449 6.34 -26.41 -11.61
N LEU A 450 5.23 -25.72 -11.93
CA LEU A 450 3.99 -26.38 -12.31
C LEU A 450 4.03 -26.83 -13.75
N GLN A 451 3.37 -27.97 -14.00
CA GLN A 451 3.01 -28.37 -15.36
C GLN A 451 1.61 -27.85 -15.70
N SER A 452 1.26 -27.80 -16.99
CA SER A 452 -0.12 -27.51 -17.41
C SER A 452 -1.08 -28.57 -16.86
N GLY A 453 -2.25 -28.14 -16.36
CA GLY A 453 -3.25 -28.99 -15.75
C GLY A 453 -3.07 -29.15 -14.24
N ASP A 454 -3.49 -30.29 -13.71
CA ASP A 454 -3.52 -30.55 -12.28
C ASP A 454 -2.14 -30.93 -11.73
N ASN A 455 -1.70 -30.19 -10.75
CA ASN A 455 -0.48 -30.43 -9.97
C ASN A 455 -0.88 -30.70 -8.52
N ARG A 456 -0.16 -31.61 -7.88
CA ARG A 456 -0.37 -31.97 -6.47
C ARG A 456 0.90 -31.66 -5.70
N LEU A 457 0.83 -30.63 -4.85
CA LEU A 457 1.95 -30.20 -4.04
C LEU A 457 1.77 -30.75 -2.62
N ARG A 458 2.80 -31.36 -2.11
CA ARG A 458 2.82 -31.92 -0.76
C ARG A 458 4.01 -31.37 0.00
N VAL A 459 3.75 -30.94 1.22
CA VAL A 459 4.79 -30.43 2.12
C VAL A 459 4.64 -31.09 3.49
N LYS A 460 5.68 -31.77 3.92
CA LYS A 460 5.78 -32.27 5.28
C LYS A 460 6.81 -31.46 6.04
N LEU A 461 6.36 -30.86 7.12
CA LEU A 461 7.22 -30.16 8.08
C LEU A 461 7.36 -31.01 9.33
N GLN A 462 8.53 -30.98 9.92
CA GLN A 462 8.88 -31.71 11.12
C GLN A 462 9.57 -30.77 12.11
N GLY A 463 9.33 -30.94 13.41
CA GLY A 463 10.01 -30.20 14.44
C GLY A 463 11.53 -30.35 14.36
N LYS A 464 12.25 -29.28 14.64
CA LYS A 464 13.71 -29.27 14.73
C LYS A 464 14.21 -30.03 15.94
#